data_82fe6dfa99b32ee63732852529f0f9b5
#
_entry.id   82fe6dfa99b32ee63732852529f0f9b5
#
_cell.length_a   1.000
_cell.length_b   1.000
_cell.length_c   1.000
_cell.angle_alpha   90.00
_cell.angle_beta   90.00
_cell.angle_gamma   90.00
#
_symmetry.space_group_name_H-M   'P 1'
#
loop_
_entity.id
_entity.type
_entity.pdbx_description
1 polymer ?
#
loop_
_entity_poly.entity_id
_entity_poly.type
_entity_poly.pdbx_seq_one_letter_code
_entity_poly.pdbx_strand_id
1 'polypeptide(L)'
;MNTLIAITALGVLTLVFEILNFRKAIIPVTILGLLAVLGITYSEFNAPASYYNNMIVVTKFSSVFSALFIVLSVFLIALAHDFYEDHQTKISDFIAIKIFMLAGAVAMVSFGNLAMFFLGIEVLSISLYILAASNRLNVKSNEAGMKYFLMGSFASGIILFGICFIYGAMGSFDVAEITEWSRSAELPIWFPIGITLVTLGMFFKIAAV
;
A
#
# COMPACT_ATOMS: atom_id res chain seq x y z
N MET A 1 -9.34 -0.07 11.23
CA MET A 1 -9.93 -0.88 10.12
C MET A 1 -10.86 -0.05 9.24
N ASN A 2 -11.71 0.78 9.82
CA ASN A 2 -12.65 1.63 9.09
C ASN A 2 -11.95 2.57 8.11
N THR A 3 -10.77 3.09 8.47
CA THR A 3 -9.93 3.90 7.57
C THR A 3 -9.57 3.15 6.29
N LEU A 4 -9.12 1.89 6.36
CA LEU A 4 -8.76 1.09 5.20
C LEU A 4 -9.97 0.79 4.32
N ILE A 5 -11.11 0.42 4.94
CA ILE A 5 -12.37 0.18 4.22
C ILE A 5 -12.85 1.46 3.54
N ALA A 6 -12.79 2.61 4.22
CA ALA A 6 -13.23 3.88 3.67
C ALA A 6 -12.37 4.32 2.47
N ILE A 7 -11.03 4.13 2.52
CA ILE A 7 -10.12 4.41 1.41
C ILE A 7 -10.45 3.50 0.21
N THR A 8 -10.59 2.20 0.43
CA THR A 8 -10.91 1.27 -0.66
C THR A 8 -12.28 1.55 -1.28
N ALA A 9 -13.29 1.86 -0.46
CA ALA A 9 -14.60 2.26 -0.93
C ALA A 9 -14.54 3.55 -1.77
N LEU A 10 -13.74 4.53 -1.34
CA LEU A 10 -13.52 5.76 -2.10
C LEU A 10 -12.86 5.48 -3.47
N GLY A 11 -11.89 4.57 -3.53
CA GLY A 11 -11.27 4.14 -4.79
C GLY A 11 -12.28 3.51 -5.75
N VAL A 12 -13.18 2.66 -5.25
CA VAL A 12 -14.25 2.07 -6.06
C VAL A 12 -15.26 3.14 -6.50
N LEU A 13 -15.62 4.08 -5.63
CA LEU A 13 -16.54 5.18 -5.97
C LEU A 13 -16.00 6.06 -7.10
N THR A 14 -14.69 6.32 -7.15
CA THR A 14 -14.09 7.11 -8.25
C THR A 14 -14.25 6.41 -9.60
N LEU A 15 -14.14 5.07 -9.65
CA LEU A 15 -14.39 4.29 -10.86
C LEU A 15 -15.87 4.32 -11.26
N VAL A 16 -16.79 4.25 -10.30
CA VAL A 16 -18.23 4.33 -10.56
C VAL A 16 -18.60 5.70 -11.14
N PHE A 17 -18.01 6.78 -10.67
CA PHE A 17 -18.26 8.11 -11.21
C PHE A 17 -17.84 8.27 -12.68
N GLU A 18 -16.81 7.56 -13.13
CA GLU A 18 -16.46 7.52 -14.55
C GLU A 18 -17.55 6.83 -15.38
N ILE A 19 -18.09 5.71 -14.90
CA ILE A 19 -19.17 4.99 -15.58
C ILE A 19 -20.43 5.87 -15.70
N LEU A 20 -20.69 6.67 -14.67
CA LEU A 20 -21.81 7.62 -14.66
C LEU A 20 -21.54 8.94 -15.40
N ASN A 21 -20.36 9.11 -16.02
CA ASN A 21 -19.91 10.30 -16.73
C ASN A 21 -19.84 11.59 -15.87
N PHE A 22 -19.69 11.48 -14.56
CA PHE A 22 -19.55 12.64 -13.65
C PHE A 22 -18.08 13.10 -13.51
N ARG A 23 -17.33 13.18 -14.61
CA ARG A 23 -15.89 13.49 -14.64
C ARG A 23 -15.48 14.73 -13.88
N LYS A 24 -16.27 15.83 -14.00
CA LYS A 24 -15.98 17.10 -13.30
C LYS A 24 -16.09 17.01 -11.77
N ALA A 25 -16.85 16.04 -11.26
CA ALA A 25 -17.03 15.86 -9.83
C ALA A 25 -15.97 14.95 -9.19
N ILE A 26 -15.17 14.21 -9.96
CA ILE A 26 -14.25 13.19 -9.45
C ILE A 26 -13.22 13.81 -8.48
N ILE A 27 -12.52 14.87 -8.89
CA ILE A 27 -11.49 15.52 -8.07
C ILE A 27 -12.09 16.09 -6.77
N PRO A 28 -13.13 16.97 -6.80
CA PRO A 28 -13.66 17.53 -5.56
C PRO A 28 -14.27 16.47 -4.64
N VAL A 29 -14.97 15.47 -5.19
CA VAL A 29 -15.54 14.38 -4.38
C VAL A 29 -14.44 13.52 -3.75
N THR A 30 -13.37 13.26 -4.48
CA THR A 30 -12.22 12.51 -3.94
C THR A 30 -11.55 13.26 -2.79
N ILE A 31 -11.33 14.58 -2.94
CA ILE A 31 -10.73 15.40 -1.89
C ILE A 31 -11.64 15.42 -0.66
N LEU A 32 -12.95 15.66 -0.84
CA LEU A 32 -13.92 15.63 0.27
C LEU A 32 -13.98 14.24 0.93
N GLY A 33 -13.94 13.18 0.14
CA GLY A 33 -13.89 11.81 0.63
C GLY A 33 -12.64 11.55 1.47
N LEU A 34 -11.46 11.97 1.02
CA LEU A 34 -10.22 11.84 1.79
C LEU A 34 -10.23 12.65 3.09
N LEU A 35 -10.83 13.84 3.10
CA LEU A 35 -11.02 14.61 4.32
C LEU A 35 -11.97 13.92 5.31
N ALA A 36 -13.03 13.28 4.81
CA ALA A 36 -13.92 12.46 5.64
C ALA A 36 -13.18 11.24 6.22
N VAL A 37 -12.34 10.57 5.41
CA VAL A 37 -11.49 9.45 5.86
C VAL A 37 -10.50 9.91 6.93
N LEU A 38 -9.96 11.12 6.82
CA LEU A 38 -9.09 11.69 7.85
C LEU A 38 -9.84 11.86 9.19
N GLY A 39 -11.11 12.26 9.17
CA GLY A 39 -11.96 12.29 10.36
C GLY A 39 -12.16 10.88 10.97
N ILE A 40 -12.34 9.84 10.15
CA ILE A 40 -12.41 8.45 10.61
C ILE A 40 -11.09 8.02 11.24
N THR A 41 -9.96 8.36 10.63
CA THR A 41 -8.63 8.04 11.15
C THR A 41 -8.40 8.68 12.54
N TYR A 42 -8.86 9.92 12.72
CA TYR A 42 -8.81 10.59 14.01
C TYR A 42 -9.66 9.88 15.08
N SER A 43 -10.83 9.36 14.72
CA SER A 43 -11.64 8.57 15.66
C SER A 43 -10.97 7.24 16.07
N GLU A 44 -10.23 6.60 15.16
CA GLU A 44 -9.48 5.37 15.43
C GLU A 44 -8.21 5.61 16.29
N PHE A 45 -7.69 6.84 16.32
CA PHE A 45 -6.48 7.17 17.08
C PHE A 45 -6.59 6.86 18.57
N ASN A 46 -7.78 7.06 19.15
CA ASN A 46 -8.03 6.84 20.58
C ASN A 46 -8.60 5.44 20.89
N ALA A 47 -8.81 4.59 19.85
CA ALA A 47 -9.38 3.27 19.98
C ALA A 47 -8.46 2.21 19.32
N PRO A 48 -7.30 1.90 19.95
CA PRO A 48 -6.42 0.87 19.41
C PRO A 48 -7.16 -0.47 19.39
N ALA A 49 -7.08 -1.18 18.26
CA ALA A 49 -7.77 -2.43 18.06
C ALA A 49 -6.99 -3.35 17.14
N SER A 50 -7.15 -4.65 17.34
CA SER A 50 -6.64 -5.69 16.45
C SER A 50 -7.79 -6.40 15.77
N TYR A 51 -7.62 -6.73 14.50
CA TYR A 51 -8.63 -7.35 13.65
C TYR A 51 -8.05 -8.55 12.92
N TYR A 52 -8.91 -9.55 12.67
CA TYR A 52 -8.58 -10.75 11.90
C TYR A 52 -7.35 -11.49 12.45
N ASN A 53 -7.39 -11.84 13.73
CA ASN A 53 -6.29 -12.55 14.39
C ASN A 53 -4.93 -11.85 14.18
N ASN A 54 -4.85 -10.59 14.56
CA ASN A 54 -3.68 -9.71 14.44
C ASN A 54 -3.19 -9.42 13.01
N MET A 55 -3.97 -9.71 11.98
CA MET A 55 -3.58 -9.31 10.62
C MET A 55 -3.45 -7.78 10.48
N ILE A 56 -4.43 -7.04 11.03
CA ILE A 56 -4.45 -5.58 11.01
C ILE A 56 -4.48 -5.08 12.44
N VAL A 57 -3.48 -4.30 12.81
CA VAL A 57 -3.34 -3.72 14.15
C VAL A 57 -3.38 -2.20 14.05
N VAL A 58 -4.47 -1.61 14.56
CA VAL A 58 -4.61 -0.15 14.62
C VAL A 58 -3.95 0.32 15.90
N THR A 59 -2.82 1.01 15.76
CA THR A 59 -2.06 1.64 16.86
C THR A 59 -2.06 3.16 16.69
N LYS A 60 -1.63 3.89 17.70
CA LYS A 60 -1.39 5.34 17.56
C LYS A 60 -0.38 5.64 16.45
N PHE A 61 0.66 4.81 16.33
CA PHE A 61 1.66 4.93 15.27
C PHE A 61 1.04 4.77 13.89
N SER A 62 0.30 3.68 13.65
CA SER A 62 -0.35 3.44 12.36
C SER A 62 -1.37 4.53 12.01
N SER A 63 -2.11 5.06 12.99
CA SER A 63 -3.08 6.13 12.76
C SER A 63 -2.42 7.46 12.38
N VAL A 64 -1.29 7.83 13.01
CA VAL A 64 -0.55 9.05 12.66
C VAL A 64 0.03 8.95 11.25
N PHE A 65 0.67 7.83 10.90
CA PHE A 65 1.20 7.64 9.56
C PHE A 65 0.10 7.56 8.50
N SER A 66 -1.02 6.92 8.81
CA SER A 66 -2.19 6.90 7.91
C SER A 66 -2.72 8.32 7.66
N ALA A 67 -2.86 9.14 8.69
CA ALA A 67 -3.27 10.54 8.56
C ALA A 67 -2.28 11.34 7.71
N LEU A 68 -0.98 11.16 7.92
CA LEU A 68 0.07 11.78 7.11
C LEU A 68 -0.06 11.40 5.63
N PHE A 69 -0.23 10.13 5.31
CA PHE A 69 -0.39 9.65 3.93
C PHE A 69 -1.67 10.18 3.27
N ILE A 70 -2.78 10.28 4.04
CA ILE A 70 -4.02 10.87 3.54
C ILE A 70 -3.82 12.34 3.20
N VAL A 71 -3.20 13.12 4.08
CA VAL A 71 -2.91 14.54 3.85
C VAL A 71 -2.02 14.72 2.62
N LEU A 72 -0.94 13.95 2.50
CA LEU A 72 -0.07 13.98 1.32
C LEU A 72 -0.84 13.63 0.03
N SER A 73 -1.75 12.65 0.09
CA SER A 73 -2.59 12.27 -1.06
C SER A 73 -3.53 13.39 -1.47
N VAL A 74 -4.12 14.12 -0.52
CA VAL A 74 -4.95 15.31 -0.80
C VAL A 74 -4.12 16.37 -1.54
N PHE A 75 -2.92 16.70 -1.06
CA PHE A 75 -2.03 17.65 -1.72
C PHE A 75 -1.64 17.20 -3.13
N LEU A 76 -1.25 15.92 -3.30
CA LEU A 76 -0.86 15.37 -4.60
C LEU A 76 -2.02 15.39 -5.61
N ILE A 77 -3.25 15.15 -5.18
CA ILE A 77 -4.43 15.21 -6.06
C ILE A 77 -4.78 16.67 -6.38
N ALA A 78 -4.72 17.56 -5.40
CA ALA A 78 -5.04 18.98 -5.60
C ALA A 78 -4.05 19.69 -6.54
N LEU A 79 -2.73 19.42 -6.36
CA LEU A 79 -1.68 20.04 -7.18
C LEU A 79 -1.60 19.45 -8.60
N ALA A 80 -2.11 18.27 -8.83
CA ALA A 80 -2.02 17.60 -10.13
C ALA A 80 -3.21 17.92 -11.06
N HIS A 81 -4.03 18.94 -10.75
CA HIS A 81 -5.20 19.30 -11.55
C HIS A 81 -4.83 19.57 -13.01
N ASP A 82 -3.87 20.44 -13.25
CA ASP A 82 -3.45 20.83 -14.61
C ASP A 82 -2.76 19.67 -15.36
N PHE A 83 -2.07 18.78 -14.62
CA PHE A 83 -1.45 17.59 -15.18
C PHE A 83 -2.47 16.62 -15.80
N TYR A 84 -3.68 16.56 -15.26
CA TYR A 84 -4.72 15.67 -15.78
C TYR A 84 -5.32 16.16 -17.10
N GLU A 85 -5.32 17.47 -17.37
CA GLU A 85 -5.86 18.04 -18.59
C GLU A 85 -4.99 17.73 -19.81
N ASP A 86 -3.66 17.67 -19.62
CA ASP A 86 -2.67 17.43 -20.70
C ASP A 86 -2.50 15.96 -21.05
N HIS A 87 -2.94 15.04 -20.21
CA HIS A 87 -2.75 13.61 -20.44
C HIS A 87 -4.03 12.95 -20.95
N GLN A 88 -3.91 12.20 -22.06
CA GLN A 88 -5.00 11.46 -22.68
C GLN A 88 -5.46 10.22 -21.87
N THR A 89 -5.05 10.12 -20.62
CA THR A 89 -5.50 9.09 -19.68
C THR A 89 -6.81 9.50 -19.00
N LYS A 90 -7.66 8.53 -18.71
CA LYS A 90 -8.88 8.79 -17.96
C LYS A 90 -8.51 9.25 -16.54
N ILE A 91 -8.96 10.44 -16.17
CA ILE A 91 -8.71 11.06 -14.86
C ILE A 91 -9.12 10.13 -13.72
N SER A 92 -10.27 9.46 -13.84
CA SER A 92 -10.79 8.53 -12.84
C SER A 92 -9.85 7.35 -12.56
N ASP A 93 -9.33 6.72 -13.62
CA ASP A 93 -8.44 5.57 -13.48
C ASP A 93 -7.16 5.98 -12.75
N PHE A 94 -6.64 7.16 -13.09
CA PHE A 94 -5.42 7.69 -12.48
C PHE A 94 -5.62 8.03 -10.99
N ILE A 95 -6.75 8.64 -10.63
CA ILE A 95 -7.09 8.95 -9.24
C ILE A 95 -7.40 7.68 -8.46
N ALA A 96 -8.17 6.73 -9.03
CA ALA A 96 -8.47 5.47 -8.37
C ALA A 96 -7.21 4.68 -8.03
N ILE A 97 -6.24 4.60 -8.97
CA ILE A 97 -4.96 3.91 -8.72
C ILE A 97 -4.18 4.60 -7.58
N LYS A 98 -4.19 5.94 -7.52
CA LYS A 98 -3.56 6.66 -6.39
C LYS A 98 -4.25 6.36 -5.05
N ILE A 99 -5.57 6.21 -5.03
CA ILE A 99 -6.31 5.84 -3.82
C ILE A 99 -6.00 4.40 -3.41
N PHE A 100 -5.90 3.46 -4.36
CA PHE A 100 -5.48 2.09 -4.04
C PHE A 100 -4.01 2.04 -3.59
N MET A 101 -3.14 2.87 -4.14
CA MET A 101 -1.77 3.04 -3.63
C MET A 101 -1.79 3.50 -2.16
N LEU A 102 -2.64 4.47 -1.82
CA LEU A 102 -2.84 4.92 -0.45
C LEU A 102 -3.38 3.80 0.45
N ALA A 103 -4.32 2.98 -0.04
CA ALA A 103 -4.83 1.81 0.69
C ALA A 103 -3.70 0.82 0.99
N GLY A 104 -2.81 0.54 0.03
CA GLY A 104 -1.63 -0.30 0.23
C GLY A 104 -0.68 0.27 1.29
N ALA A 105 -0.43 1.58 1.27
CA ALA A 105 0.42 2.26 2.26
C ALA A 105 -0.17 2.18 3.67
N VAL A 106 -1.48 2.40 3.82
CA VAL A 106 -2.18 2.29 5.11
C VAL A 106 -2.20 0.84 5.61
N ALA A 107 -2.42 -0.13 4.73
CA ALA A 107 -2.35 -1.54 5.05
C ALA A 107 -0.94 -1.92 5.56
N MET A 108 0.10 -1.41 4.90
CA MET A 108 1.50 -1.66 5.26
C MET A 108 1.87 -1.08 6.64
N VAL A 109 1.36 0.09 7.04
CA VAL A 109 1.66 0.64 8.38
C VAL A 109 0.77 0.08 9.49
N SER A 110 -0.28 -0.65 9.13
CA SER A 110 -1.23 -1.28 10.05
C SER A 110 -1.03 -2.80 10.15
N PHE A 111 0.06 -3.34 9.63
CA PHE A 111 0.28 -4.78 9.66
C PHE A 111 0.57 -5.28 11.07
N GLY A 112 0.01 -6.44 11.41
CA GLY A 112 0.34 -7.22 12.60
C GLY A 112 0.98 -8.57 12.24
N ASN A 113 0.84 -8.99 10.98
CA ASN A 113 1.48 -10.20 10.49
C ASN A 113 2.19 -9.99 9.13
N LEU A 114 3.11 -10.92 8.80
CA LEU A 114 3.93 -10.85 7.60
C LEU A 114 3.10 -10.98 6.30
N ALA A 115 1.96 -11.67 6.32
CA ALA A 115 1.10 -11.80 5.15
C ALA A 115 0.45 -10.44 4.82
N MET A 116 -0.05 -9.70 5.83
CA MET A 116 -0.61 -8.37 5.62
C MET A 116 0.45 -7.35 5.20
N PHE A 117 1.65 -7.45 5.78
CA PHE A 117 2.81 -6.67 5.36
C PHE A 117 3.11 -6.85 3.86
N PHE A 118 3.18 -8.12 3.40
CA PHE A 118 3.41 -8.43 1.99
C PHE A 118 2.29 -7.91 1.09
N LEU A 119 1.02 -8.13 1.47
CA LEU A 119 -0.12 -7.62 0.71
C LEU A 119 -0.13 -6.09 0.60
N GLY A 120 0.18 -5.38 1.68
CA GLY A 120 0.28 -3.92 1.67
C GLY A 120 1.35 -3.42 0.69
N ILE A 121 2.54 -4.03 0.71
CA ILE A 121 3.63 -3.72 -0.22
C ILE A 121 3.22 -4.00 -1.67
N GLU A 122 2.54 -5.11 -1.94
CA GLU A 122 2.14 -5.48 -3.29
C GLU A 122 1.09 -4.53 -3.86
N VAL A 123 0.05 -4.20 -3.09
CA VAL A 123 -0.98 -3.23 -3.53
C VAL A 123 -0.35 -1.86 -3.83
N LEU A 124 0.56 -1.39 -2.98
CA LEU A 124 1.30 -0.15 -3.19
C LEU A 124 2.16 -0.23 -4.46
N SER A 125 2.94 -1.30 -4.61
CA SER A 125 3.89 -1.47 -5.71
C SER A 125 3.19 -1.61 -7.07
N ILE A 126 2.14 -2.44 -7.16
CA ILE A 126 1.37 -2.61 -8.39
C ILE A 126 0.76 -1.29 -8.84
N SER A 127 0.24 -0.50 -7.91
CA SER A 127 -0.29 0.83 -8.19
C SER A 127 0.79 1.75 -8.79
N LEU A 128 2.01 1.72 -8.24
CA LEU A 128 3.14 2.49 -8.76
C LEU A 128 3.59 2.02 -10.15
N TYR A 129 3.59 0.71 -10.43
CA TYR A 129 3.92 0.19 -11.76
C TYR A 129 2.93 0.67 -12.82
N ILE A 130 1.63 0.68 -12.49
CA ILE A 130 0.58 1.15 -13.39
C ILE A 130 0.70 2.67 -13.60
N LEU A 131 0.99 3.45 -12.54
CA LEU A 131 1.19 4.90 -12.66
C LEU A 131 2.40 5.24 -13.52
N ALA A 132 3.51 4.48 -13.44
CA ALA A 132 4.68 4.66 -14.30
C ALA A 132 4.36 4.39 -15.79
N ALA A 133 3.47 3.44 -16.07
CA ALA A 133 3.01 3.08 -17.42
C ALA A 133 1.75 3.86 -17.86
N SER A 134 1.34 4.89 -17.15
CA SER A 134 0.03 5.54 -17.35
C SER A 134 -0.15 6.20 -18.71
N ASN A 135 0.92 6.75 -19.30
CA ASN A 135 0.87 7.35 -20.64
C ASN A 135 1.07 6.28 -21.73
N ARG A 136 -0.04 5.65 -22.13
CA ARG A 136 -0.06 4.51 -23.08
C ARG A 136 0.48 4.84 -24.48
N LEU A 137 0.44 6.11 -24.89
CA LEU A 137 0.92 6.54 -26.21
C LEU A 137 2.42 6.86 -26.19
N ASN A 138 3.03 6.96 -25.04
CA ASN A 138 4.44 7.25 -24.89
C ASN A 138 5.24 5.95 -24.69
N VAL A 139 6.07 5.62 -25.69
CA VAL A 139 6.90 4.40 -25.67
C VAL A 139 7.82 4.37 -24.45
N LYS A 140 8.36 5.53 -24.02
CA LYS A 140 9.23 5.61 -22.83
C LYS A 140 8.47 5.30 -21.54
N SER A 141 7.21 5.75 -21.42
CA SER A 141 6.36 5.41 -20.26
C SER A 141 6.06 3.91 -20.20
N ASN A 142 5.74 3.31 -21.35
CA ASN A 142 5.48 1.87 -21.42
C ASN A 142 6.73 1.05 -21.09
N GLU A 143 7.89 1.46 -21.62
CA GLU A 143 9.18 0.82 -21.31
C GLU A 143 9.54 0.96 -19.82
N ALA A 144 9.37 2.15 -19.24
CA ALA A 144 9.61 2.41 -17.81
C ALA A 144 8.71 1.54 -16.94
N GLY A 145 7.40 1.49 -17.23
CA GLY A 145 6.45 0.67 -16.49
C GLY A 145 6.78 -0.82 -16.57
N MET A 146 7.13 -1.34 -17.76
CA MET A 146 7.52 -2.73 -17.92
C MET A 146 8.78 -3.08 -17.13
N LYS A 147 9.82 -2.27 -17.24
CA LYS A 147 11.07 -2.46 -16.47
C LYS A 147 10.82 -2.43 -14.97
N TYR A 148 10.05 -1.44 -14.52
CA TYR A 148 9.73 -1.30 -13.10
C TYR A 148 8.91 -2.49 -12.58
N PHE A 149 7.93 -2.95 -13.35
CA PHE A 149 7.14 -4.15 -13.02
C PHE A 149 8.00 -5.40 -12.91
N LEU A 150 8.85 -5.68 -13.92
CA LEU A 150 9.69 -6.89 -13.92
C LEU A 150 10.67 -6.90 -12.76
N MET A 151 11.39 -5.79 -12.53
CA MET A 151 12.35 -5.70 -11.42
C MET A 151 11.63 -5.74 -10.07
N GLY A 152 10.51 -5.04 -9.95
CA GLY A 152 9.72 -5.00 -8.71
C GLY A 152 9.11 -6.35 -8.36
N SER A 153 8.56 -7.08 -9.35
CA SER A 153 8.00 -8.42 -9.13
C SER A 153 9.06 -9.43 -8.72
N PHE A 154 10.28 -9.32 -9.28
CA PHE A 154 11.40 -10.14 -8.85
C PHE A 154 11.76 -9.88 -7.38
N ALA A 155 11.84 -8.61 -6.96
CA ALA A 155 12.09 -8.26 -5.56
C ALA A 155 10.97 -8.75 -4.63
N SER A 156 9.70 -8.65 -5.07
CA SER A 156 8.56 -9.20 -4.32
C SER A 156 8.64 -10.71 -4.16
N GLY A 157 9.09 -11.43 -5.19
CA GLY A 157 9.34 -12.86 -5.11
C GLY A 157 10.39 -13.20 -4.05
N ILE A 158 11.46 -12.41 -3.93
CA ILE A 158 12.49 -12.57 -2.89
C ILE A 158 11.90 -12.34 -1.49
N ILE A 159 11.07 -11.29 -1.31
CA ILE A 159 10.39 -11.01 -0.03
C ILE A 159 9.49 -12.18 0.35
N LEU A 160 8.64 -12.65 -0.58
CA LEU A 160 7.73 -13.76 -0.33
C LEU A 160 8.47 -15.03 0.03
N PHE A 161 9.56 -15.33 -0.67
CA PHE A 161 10.39 -16.49 -0.38
C PHE A 161 11.03 -16.38 1.01
N GLY A 162 11.50 -15.20 1.41
CA GLY A 162 11.98 -14.94 2.77
C GLY A 162 10.90 -15.15 3.84
N ILE A 163 9.68 -14.69 3.59
CA ILE A 163 8.53 -14.93 4.48
C ILE A 163 8.22 -16.42 4.61
N CYS A 164 8.32 -17.19 3.51
CA CYS A 164 8.16 -18.65 3.54
C CYS A 164 9.20 -19.32 4.44
N PHE A 165 10.46 -18.89 4.42
CA PHE A 165 11.50 -19.42 5.30
C PHE A 165 11.22 -19.07 6.77
N ILE A 166 10.76 -17.85 7.08
CA ILE A 166 10.38 -17.45 8.45
C ILE A 166 9.24 -18.34 8.94
N TYR A 167 8.21 -18.51 8.11
CA TYR A 167 7.07 -19.36 8.43
C TYR A 167 7.49 -20.84 8.59
N GLY A 168 8.35 -21.35 7.71
CA GLY A 168 8.86 -22.71 7.80
C GLY A 168 9.67 -22.97 9.07
N ALA A 169 10.31 -21.94 9.64
CA ALA A 169 11.06 -22.04 10.89
C ALA A 169 10.18 -22.08 12.15
N MET A 170 9.06 -21.33 12.15
CA MET A 170 8.24 -21.12 13.35
C MET A 170 6.80 -21.62 13.21
N GLY A 171 6.23 -21.59 12.00
CA GLY A 171 4.82 -21.98 11.76
C GLY A 171 3.80 -20.87 12.00
N SER A 172 4.22 -19.61 12.18
CA SER A 172 3.33 -18.45 12.34
C SER A 172 3.76 -17.28 11.46
N PHE A 173 2.78 -16.44 11.08
CA PHE A 173 3.00 -15.15 10.41
C PHE A 173 2.88 -13.97 11.38
N ASP A 174 2.40 -14.17 12.60
CA ASP A 174 2.22 -13.10 13.59
C ASP A 174 3.58 -12.57 14.07
N VAL A 175 3.77 -11.25 13.92
CA VAL A 175 5.04 -10.59 14.24
C VAL A 175 5.34 -10.61 15.73
N ALA A 176 4.30 -10.54 16.57
CA ALA A 176 4.49 -10.60 18.03
C ALA A 176 4.95 -12.00 18.47
N GLU A 177 4.31 -13.06 17.94
CA GLU A 177 4.71 -14.44 18.20
C GLU A 177 6.13 -14.72 17.69
N ILE A 178 6.47 -14.27 16.46
CA ILE A 178 7.82 -14.39 15.89
C ILE A 178 8.85 -13.71 16.78
N THR A 179 8.54 -12.52 17.29
CA THR A 179 9.44 -11.75 18.14
C THR A 179 9.68 -12.45 19.48
N GLU A 180 8.64 -12.98 20.10
CA GLU A 180 8.76 -13.70 21.38
C GLU A 180 9.55 -15.00 21.20
N TRP A 181 9.21 -15.77 20.19
CA TRP A 181 9.91 -17.03 19.86
C TRP A 181 11.39 -16.79 19.57
N SER A 182 11.74 -15.75 18.80
CA SER A 182 13.13 -15.44 18.44
C SER A 182 14.02 -15.10 19.62
N ARG A 183 13.43 -14.70 20.77
CA ARG A 183 14.16 -14.42 22.03
C ARG A 183 14.40 -15.64 22.89
N SER A 184 13.57 -16.68 22.76
CA SER A 184 13.52 -17.80 23.70
C SER A 184 14.07 -19.10 23.12
N ALA A 185 14.26 -19.22 21.80
CA ALA A 185 14.62 -20.48 21.15
C ALA A 185 16.00 -20.44 20.47
N GLU A 186 16.60 -21.62 20.31
CA GLU A 186 17.70 -21.79 19.35
C GLU A 186 17.15 -21.62 17.94
N LEU A 187 17.65 -20.61 17.23
CA LEU A 187 17.13 -20.24 15.91
C LEU A 187 17.63 -21.22 14.84
N PRO A 188 16.74 -21.93 14.14
CA PRO A 188 17.15 -22.75 13.00
C PRO A 188 17.73 -21.86 11.89
N ILE A 189 18.66 -22.39 11.11
CA ILE A 189 19.38 -21.65 10.07
C ILE A 189 18.45 -20.98 9.02
N TRP A 190 17.26 -21.52 8.84
CA TRP A 190 16.24 -20.98 7.93
C TRP A 190 15.72 -19.61 8.33
N PHE A 191 15.66 -19.33 9.63
CA PHE A 191 15.16 -18.08 10.15
C PHE A 191 16.03 -16.87 9.75
N PRO A 192 17.34 -16.83 10.04
CA PRO A 192 18.20 -15.73 9.59
C PRO A 192 18.27 -15.62 8.06
N ILE A 193 18.21 -16.73 7.33
CA ILE A 193 18.11 -16.70 5.85
C ILE A 193 16.83 -15.98 5.43
N GLY A 194 15.69 -16.32 6.03
CA GLY A 194 14.42 -15.67 5.75
C GLY A 194 14.45 -14.17 6.00
N ILE A 195 14.97 -13.73 7.15
CA ILE A 195 15.14 -12.32 7.49
C ILE A 195 16.02 -11.59 6.47
N THR A 196 17.14 -12.22 6.08
CA THR A 196 18.08 -11.67 5.09
C THR A 196 17.39 -11.45 3.73
N LEU A 197 16.61 -12.42 3.26
CA LEU A 197 15.87 -12.32 2.00
C LEU A 197 14.80 -11.21 2.04
N VAL A 198 14.02 -11.14 3.12
CA VAL A 198 13.04 -10.06 3.29
C VAL A 198 13.74 -8.71 3.28
N THR A 199 14.86 -8.58 3.99
CA THR A 199 15.64 -7.33 4.06
C THR A 199 16.19 -6.93 2.70
N LEU A 200 16.76 -7.88 1.93
CA LEU A 200 17.25 -7.63 0.58
C LEU A 200 16.14 -7.14 -0.37
N GLY A 201 14.98 -7.80 -0.34
CA GLY A 201 13.85 -7.37 -1.14
C GLY A 201 13.31 -6.00 -0.72
N MET A 202 13.33 -5.69 0.57
CA MET A 202 12.95 -4.36 1.09
C MET A 202 13.94 -3.28 0.66
N PHE A 203 15.24 -3.55 0.65
CA PHE A 203 16.23 -2.58 0.15
C PHE A 203 15.98 -2.21 -1.30
N PHE A 204 15.57 -3.16 -2.13
CA PHE A 204 15.13 -2.84 -3.49
C PHE A 204 13.91 -1.90 -3.49
N LYS A 205 12.91 -2.15 -2.64
CA LYS A 205 11.67 -1.32 -2.59
C LYS A 205 11.92 0.12 -2.13
N ILE A 206 12.91 0.36 -1.27
CA ILE A 206 13.32 1.71 -0.83
C ILE A 206 14.41 2.32 -1.71
N ALA A 207 14.71 1.69 -2.85
CA ALA A 207 15.76 2.12 -3.78
C ALA A 207 17.15 2.26 -3.13
N ALA A 208 17.46 1.42 -2.15
CA ALA A 208 18.81 1.32 -1.60
C ALA A 208 19.70 0.58 -2.62
N VAL A 209 20.63 1.30 -3.18
CA VAL A 209 21.53 0.82 -4.24
C VAL A 209 22.88 0.42 -3.65
#